data_e0ed3a42dad075aafe421b92a4d8b3a9
#
_entry.id   e0ed3a42dad075aafe421b92a4d8b3a9
#
_cell.length_a   1.000
_cell.length_b   1.000
_cell.length_c   1.000
_cell.angle_alpha   90.00
_cell.angle_beta   90.00
_cell.angle_gamma   90.00
#
_symmetry.space_group_name_H-M   'P 1'
#
loop_
_entity.id
_entity.type
_entity.pdbx_description
1 polymer ?
#
loop_
_entity_poly.entity_id
_entity_poly.type
_entity_poly.pdbx_seq_one_letter_code
_entity_poly.pdbx_strand_id
1 'polypeptide(L)'
;DLEILPVINKIDLPAADPERVRQEIEDVIGIDASEAVLASAKSGIGIEDILEQIVEYVPAPSGDLDAPLKALIFDSIYDSYRGVVLNVRITDGMVKPGDKIKLMSNGKTFDVTEVGVFSPKAVARDFLMVGDVGYITASIKTVQDTR
;
A
#
# COMPACT_ATOMS: atom_id res chain seq x y z
N ASP A 1 10.84 -5.62 -10.10
CA ASP A 1 11.79 -5.80 -9.00
C ASP A 1 11.24 -5.06 -7.80
N LEU A 2 11.34 -5.69 -6.61
CA LEU A 2 10.95 -5.10 -5.34
C LEU A 2 12.20 -4.87 -4.51
N GLU A 3 12.28 -3.73 -3.84
CA GLU A 3 13.28 -3.48 -2.80
C GLU A 3 12.92 -4.29 -1.57
N ILE A 4 13.88 -5.02 -1.02
CA ILE A 4 13.68 -5.88 0.16
C ILE A 4 14.63 -5.43 1.26
N LEU A 5 14.06 -4.94 2.35
CA LEU A 5 14.79 -4.51 3.53
C LEU A 5 14.59 -5.54 4.65
N PRO A 6 15.61 -6.35 4.98
CA PRO A 6 15.49 -7.33 6.05
C PRO A 6 15.49 -6.67 7.43
N VAL A 7 14.61 -7.14 8.31
CA VAL A 7 14.50 -6.67 9.70
C VAL A 7 14.46 -7.88 10.62
N ILE A 8 15.36 -7.91 11.62
CA ILE A 8 15.42 -8.96 12.63
C ILE A 8 14.74 -8.46 13.91
N ASN A 9 13.50 -8.91 14.12
CA ASN A 9 12.68 -8.47 15.24
C ASN A 9 12.85 -9.36 16.47
N LYS A 10 12.38 -8.88 17.62
CA LYS A 10 12.37 -9.56 18.91
C LYS A 10 13.76 -9.74 19.54
N ILE A 11 14.68 -8.81 19.28
CA ILE A 11 16.03 -8.86 19.87
C ILE A 11 16.05 -8.68 21.40
N ASP A 12 14.92 -8.26 21.98
CA ASP A 12 14.72 -8.15 23.42
C ASP A 12 14.57 -9.49 24.14
N LEU A 13 14.40 -10.59 23.41
CA LEU A 13 14.25 -11.90 24.01
C LEU A 13 15.62 -12.48 24.44
N PRO A 14 15.71 -13.15 25.62
CA PRO A 14 16.98 -13.73 26.12
C PRO A 14 17.61 -14.78 25.18
N ALA A 15 16.79 -15.41 24.33
CA ALA A 15 17.25 -16.41 23.36
C ALA A 15 17.45 -15.84 21.96
N ALA A 16 17.42 -14.52 21.80
CA ALA A 16 17.66 -13.90 20.51
C ALA A 16 19.12 -14.10 20.09
N ASP A 17 19.30 -14.52 18.84
CA ASP A 17 20.61 -14.70 18.19
C ASP A 17 20.57 -14.04 16.80
N PRO A 18 20.75 -12.72 16.74
CA PRO A 18 20.68 -11.98 15.49
C PRO A 18 21.69 -12.43 14.44
N GLU A 19 22.90 -12.78 14.85
CA GLU A 19 23.94 -13.19 13.89
C GLU A 19 23.61 -14.51 13.20
N ARG A 20 23.09 -15.46 13.94
CA ARG A 20 22.60 -16.72 13.37
C ARG A 20 21.44 -16.47 12.39
N VAL A 21 20.54 -15.56 12.74
CA VAL A 21 19.39 -15.21 11.85
C VAL A 21 19.86 -14.50 10.59
N ARG A 22 20.86 -13.62 10.65
CA ARG A 22 21.48 -13.02 9.46
C ARG A 22 22.00 -14.10 8.52
N GLN A 23 22.78 -15.01 9.05
CA GLN A 23 23.33 -16.11 8.26
C GLN A 23 22.23 -16.98 7.63
N GLU A 24 21.16 -17.26 8.37
CA GLU A 24 20.01 -18.01 7.82
C GLU A 24 19.31 -17.25 6.70
N ILE A 25 19.19 -15.92 6.78
CA ILE A 25 18.62 -15.09 5.70
C ILE A 25 19.49 -15.19 4.44
N GLU A 26 20.78 -15.05 4.58
CA GLU A 26 21.72 -15.12 3.47
C GLU A 26 21.78 -16.52 2.85
N ASP A 27 21.89 -17.56 3.65
CA ASP A 27 22.07 -18.94 3.17
C ASP A 27 20.79 -19.55 2.60
N VAL A 28 19.62 -19.23 3.18
CA VAL A 28 18.35 -19.86 2.81
C VAL A 28 17.54 -19.03 1.83
N ILE A 29 17.49 -17.71 2.05
CA ILE A 29 16.70 -16.79 1.22
C ILE A 29 17.55 -16.21 0.08
N GLY A 30 18.86 -16.06 0.30
CA GLY A 30 19.80 -15.56 -0.70
C GLY A 30 19.77 -14.05 -0.89
N ILE A 31 19.37 -13.31 0.13
CA ILE A 31 19.44 -11.84 0.16
C ILE A 31 20.49 -11.37 1.16
N ASP A 32 21.15 -10.24 0.87
CA ASP A 32 22.09 -9.63 1.80
C ASP A 32 21.38 -9.17 3.07
N ALA A 33 21.84 -9.63 4.23
CA ALA A 33 21.31 -9.27 5.53
C ALA A 33 22.35 -8.53 6.40
N SER A 34 23.48 -8.13 5.83
CA SER A 34 24.55 -7.41 6.56
C SER A 34 24.03 -6.13 7.23
N GLU A 35 23.17 -5.39 6.54
CA GLU A 35 22.55 -4.14 7.01
C GLU A 35 21.14 -4.36 7.59
N ALA A 36 20.77 -5.62 7.91
CA ALA A 36 19.48 -5.90 8.52
C ALA A 36 19.30 -5.17 9.85
N VAL A 37 18.23 -4.37 9.97
CA VAL A 37 17.95 -3.64 11.19
C VAL A 37 17.58 -4.60 12.31
N LEU A 38 18.24 -4.44 13.46
CA LEU A 38 17.93 -5.15 14.68
C LEU A 38 16.84 -4.40 15.45
N ALA A 39 15.69 -5.02 15.66
CA ALA A 39 14.53 -4.34 16.21
C ALA A 39 13.84 -5.12 17.33
N SER A 40 13.13 -4.39 18.17
CA SER A 40 12.10 -4.92 19.06
C SER A 40 10.87 -4.01 19.00
N ALA A 41 9.85 -4.45 18.31
CA ALA A 41 8.59 -3.70 18.23
C ALA A 41 7.94 -3.52 19.63
N LYS A 42 8.20 -4.46 20.56
CA LYS A 42 7.69 -4.39 21.93
C LYS A 42 8.35 -3.29 22.75
N SER A 43 9.66 -3.12 22.62
CA SER A 43 10.44 -2.14 23.40
C SER A 43 10.75 -0.84 22.62
N GLY A 44 10.42 -0.79 21.35
CA GLY A 44 10.66 0.38 20.48
C GLY A 44 12.09 0.47 19.92
N ILE A 45 12.95 -0.52 20.21
CA ILE A 45 14.32 -0.53 19.70
C ILE A 45 14.32 -0.70 18.18
N GLY A 46 15.13 0.09 17.46
CA GLY A 46 15.35 0.00 16.03
C GLY A 46 14.16 0.43 15.17
N ILE A 47 13.09 0.96 15.74
CA ILE A 47 11.89 1.37 14.96
C ILE A 47 12.20 2.59 14.10
N GLU A 48 12.94 3.56 14.63
CA GLU A 48 13.35 4.74 13.89
C GLU A 48 14.29 4.36 12.74
N ASP A 49 15.23 3.47 12.98
CA ASP A 49 16.17 2.98 11.96
C ASP A 49 15.45 2.28 10.80
N ILE A 50 14.37 1.50 11.09
CA ILE A 50 13.54 0.90 10.04
C ILE A 50 12.87 1.98 9.18
N LEU A 51 12.32 3.02 9.82
CA LEU A 51 11.65 4.10 9.08
C LEU A 51 12.64 4.90 8.24
N GLU A 52 13.84 5.17 8.75
CA GLU A 52 14.90 5.84 7.99
C GLU A 52 15.35 5.00 6.80
N GLN A 53 15.57 3.68 6.98
CA GLN A 53 15.89 2.80 5.85
C GLN A 53 14.79 2.78 4.78
N ILE A 54 13.51 2.79 5.17
CA ILE A 54 12.41 2.86 4.20
C ILE A 54 12.51 4.15 3.38
N VAL A 55 12.77 5.28 4.02
CA VAL A 55 12.90 6.58 3.33
C VAL A 55 14.12 6.63 2.42
N GLU A 56 15.22 6.01 2.82
CA GLU A 56 16.48 6.03 2.07
C GLU A 56 16.47 5.08 0.88
N TYR A 57 15.98 3.85 1.04
CA TYR A 57 16.14 2.79 0.05
C TYR A 57 14.88 2.51 -0.79
N VAL A 58 13.68 2.75 -0.24
CA VAL A 58 12.45 2.47 -1.00
C VAL A 58 12.14 3.63 -1.96
N PRO A 59 12.13 3.39 -3.28
CA PRO A 59 11.87 4.45 -4.23
C PRO A 59 10.46 5.03 -4.04
N ALA A 60 10.36 6.35 -4.18
CA ALA A 60 9.07 7.04 -4.17
C ALA A 60 8.17 6.53 -5.31
N PRO A 61 6.84 6.56 -5.16
CA PRO A 61 5.92 6.24 -6.23
C PRO A 61 6.20 7.08 -7.48
N SER A 62 6.21 6.42 -8.64
CA SER A 62 6.40 7.07 -9.94
C SER A 62 5.09 7.04 -10.74
N GLY A 63 4.91 8.01 -11.64
CA GLY A 63 3.77 8.10 -12.56
C GLY A 63 3.64 9.51 -13.11
N ASP A 64 2.69 9.72 -14.01
CA ASP A 64 2.45 10.99 -14.69
C ASP A 64 1.11 11.58 -14.21
N LEU A 65 1.18 12.77 -13.58
CA LEU A 65 -0.01 13.46 -13.05
C LEU A 65 -0.92 13.96 -14.20
N ASP A 66 -0.36 14.32 -15.34
CA ASP A 66 -1.09 14.87 -16.50
C ASP A 66 -1.65 13.77 -17.42
N ALA A 67 -1.27 12.51 -17.16
CA ALA A 67 -1.80 11.37 -17.91
C ALA A 67 -3.26 11.05 -17.52
N PRO A 68 -4.01 10.34 -18.38
CA PRO A 68 -5.30 9.79 -18.01
C PRO A 68 -5.20 8.89 -16.77
N LEU A 69 -6.23 8.93 -15.92
CA LEU A 69 -6.32 8.10 -14.71
C LEU A 69 -6.02 6.64 -15.01
N LYS A 70 -5.06 6.09 -14.27
CA LYS A 70 -4.87 4.64 -14.09
C LYS A 70 -4.79 4.35 -12.60
N ALA A 71 -5.51 3.33 -12.17
CA ALA A 71 -5.52 2.89 -10.79
C ALA A 71 -5.54 1.36 -10.74
N LEU A 72 -4.78 0.81 -9.82
CA LEU A 72 -4.81 -0.60 -9.47
C LEU A 72 -5.79 -0.81 -8.33
N ILE A 73 -6.84 -1.61 -8.56
CA ILE A 73 -7.72 -2.09 -7.52
C ILE A 73 -7.03 -3.31 -6.89
N PHE A 74 -6.66 -3.24 -5.62
CA PHE A 74 -6.02 -4.35 -4.92
C PHE A 74 -6.96 -5.04 -3.91
N ASP A 75 -8.09 -4.39 -3.57
CA ASP A 75 -9.14 -4.97 -2.74
C ASP A 75 -10.47 -4.28 -3.01
N SER A 76 -11.58 -4.97 -2.72
CA SER A 76 -12.92 -4.40 -2.79
C SER A 76 -13.81 -4.99 -1.71
N ILE A 77 -14.45 -4.13 -0.94
CA ILE A 77 -15.37 -4.51 0.14
C ILE A 77 -16.76 -3.97 -0.12
N TYR A 78 -17.77 -4.68 0.35
CA TYR A 78 -19.15 -4.20 0.32
C TYR A 78 -19.51 -3.50 1.63
N ASP A 79 -19.89 -2.25 1.53
CA ASP A 79 -20.45 -1.44 2.62
C ASP A 79 -21.96 -1.28 2.38
N SER A 80 -22.79 -1.57 3.38
CA SER A 80 -24.26 -1.54 3.24
C SER A 80 -24.81 -0.14 2.95
N TYR A 81 -24.04 0.90 3.27
CA TYR A 81 -24.43 2.31 3.10
C TYR A 81 -23.82 2.93 1.83
N ARG A 82 -22.54 2.65 1.56
CA ARG A 82 -21.79 3.25 0.45
C ARG A 82 -21.79 2.39 -0.82
N GLY A 83 -22.24 1.12 -0.74
CA GLY A 83 -22.08 0.16 -1.82
C GLY A 83 -20.70 -0.44 -1.86
N VAL A 84 -20.15 -0.69 -3.04
CA VAL A 84 -18.80 -1.23 -3.17
C VAL A 84 -17.77 -0.12 -2.98
N VAL A 85 -16.87 -0.33 -2.03
CA VAL A 85 -15.68 0.51 -1.77
C VAL A 85 -14.49 -0.19 -2.40
N LEU A 86 -13.85 0.49 -3.35
CA LEU A 86 -12.65 0.03 -4.04
C LEU A 86 -11.42 0.54 -3.31
N ASN A 87 -10.55 -0.33 -2.84
CA ASN A 87 -9.23 0.05 -2.34
C ASN A 87 -8.26 0.10 -3.51
N VAL A 88 -7.67 1.27 -3.73
CA VAL A 88 -6.92 1.56 -4.95
C VAL A 88 -5.56 2.18 -4.65
N ARG A 89 -4.61 1.94 -5.57
CA ARG A 89 -3.39 2.72 -5.75
C ARG A 89 -3.49 3.47 -7.07
N ILE A 90 -3.32 4.78 -7.04
CA ILE A 90 -3.30 5.60 -8.25
C ILE A 90 -1.89 5.50 -8.87
N THR A 91 -1.81 5.01 -10.09
CA THR A 91 -0.54 4.85 -10.81
C THR A 91 -0.26 5.99 -11.79
N ASP A 92 -1.29 6.58 -12.36
CA ASP A 92 -1.19 7.79 -13.22
C ASP A 92 -2.43 8.65 -13.04
N GLY A 93 -2.29 9.93 -13.30
CA GLY A 93 -3.37 10.91 -13.31
C GLY A 93 -3.95 11.20 -11.94
N MET A 94 -5.22 11.59 -11.93
CA MET A 94 -5.97 12.01 -10.75
C MET A 94 -7.43 11.58 -10.88
N VAL A 95 -8.10 11.39 -9.74
CA VAL A 95 -9.53 11.11 -9.66
C VAL A 95 -10.20 11.90 -8.55
N LYS A 96 -11.40 12.38 -8.77
CA LYS A 96 -12.21 13.13 -7.82
C LYS A 96 -13.69 12.74 -7.90
N PRO A 97 -14.50 13.06 -6.89
CA PRO A 97 -15.94 12.89 -6.96
C PRO A 97 -16.53 13.59 -8.21
N GLY A 98 -17.46 12.90 -8.90
CA GLY A 98 -18.06 13.34 -10.15
C GLY A 98 -17.35 12.87 -11.40
N ASP A 99 -16.14 12.37 -11.31
CA ASP A 99 -15.43 11.76 -12.43
C ASP A 99 -16.07 10.43 -12.84
N LYS A 100 -15.87 10.04 -14.10
CA LYS A 100 -16.30 8.75 -14.62
C LYS A 100 -15.11 7.81 -14.76
N ILE A 101 -15.17 6.69 -14.08
CA ILE A 101 -14.16 5.62 -14.15
C ILE A 101 -14.66 4.46 -15.01
N LYS A 102 -13.72 3.80 -15.69
CA LYS A 102 -13.98 2.58 -16.46
C LYS A 102 -13.18 1.43 -15.88
N LEU A 103 -13.87 0.35 -15.52
CA LEU A 103 -13.21 -0.88 -15.13
C LEU A 103 -12.65 -1.58 -16.38
N MET A 104 -11.35 -1.84 -16.38
CA MET A 104 -10.67 -2.40 -17.55
C MET A 104 -11.01 -3.87 -17.76
N SER A 105 -11.34 -4.59 -16.69
CA SER A 105 -11.67 -6.03 -16.73
C SER A 105 -12.94 -6.33 -17.52
N ASN A 106 -13.96 -5.47 -17.43
CA ASN A 106 -15.27 -5.72 -18.03
C ASN A 106 -15.81 -4.56 -18.87
N GLY A 107 -15.08 -3.45 -18.94
CA GLY A 107 -15.43 -2.26 -19.73
C GLY A 107 -16.57 -1.41 -19.16
N LYS A 108 -17.14 -1.76 -18.01
CA LYS A 108 -18.23 -1.00 -17.37
C LYS A 108 -17.72 0.34 -16.85
N THR A 109 -18.58 1.35 -16.93
CA THR A 109 -18.31 2.70 -16.44
C THR A 109 -19.19 3.04 -15.24
N PHE A 110 -18.61 3.77 -14.29
CA PHE A 110 -19.29 4.18 -13.06
C PHE A 110 -18.91 5.62 -12.72
N ASP A 111 -19.84 6.34 -12.10
CA ASP A 111 -19.59 7.68 -11.60
C ASP A 111 -19.02 7.59 -10.18
N VAL A 112 -17.90 8.27 -9.94
CA VAL A 112 -17.24 8.35 -8.63
C VAL A 112 -18.09 9.21 -7.71
N THR A 113 -18.44 8.68 -6.55
CA THR A 113 -19.25 9.38 -5.55
C THR A 113 -18.42 9.99 -4.44
N GLU A 114 -17.35 9.29 -4.01
CA GLU A 114 -16.45 9.76 -2.98
C GLU A 114 -15.04 9.16 -3.23
N VAL A 115 -14.01 9.90 -2.87
CA VAL A 115 -12.64 9.39 -2.76
C VAL A 115 -12.07 9.74 -1.40
N GLY A 116 -11.10 8.99 -0.90
CA GLY A 116 -10.49 9.26 0.39
C GLY A 116 -9.37 8.29 0.74
N VAL A 117 -8.85 8.47 1.95
CA VAL A 117 -7.76 7.66 2.51
C VAL A 117 -8.18 7.04 3.84
N PHE A 118 -7.40 6.10 4.33
CA PHE A 118 -7.58 5.53 5.68
C PHE A 118 -6.52 6.08 6.63
N SER A 119 -6.98 6.69 7.77
CA SER A 119 -6.09 7.23 8.81
C SER A 119 -6.70 7.08 10.23
N PRO A 120 -6.72 5.93 10.86
CA PRO A 120 -6.99 4.58 10.35
C PRO A 120 -8.43 4.43 9.82
N LYS A 121 -9.34 5.34 10.18
CA LYS A 121 -10.72 5.40 9.65
C LYS A 121 -10.73 6.05 8.27
N ALA A 122 -11.77 5.79 7.50
CA ALA A 122 -12.00 6.45 6.22
C ALA A 122 -12.12 7.97 6.42
N VAL A 123 -11.31 8.72 5.68
CA VAL A 123 -11.29 10.19 5.64
C VAL A 123 -11.46 10.61 4.19
N ALA A 124 -12.58 11.28 3.89
CA ALA A 124 -12.83 11.79 2.55
C ALA A 124 -11.78 12.83 2.14
N ARG A 125 -11.48 12.87 0.84
CA ARG A 125 -10.56 13.80 0.20
C ARG A 125 -11.23 14.45 -1.01
N ASP A 126 -10.73 15.60 -1.42
CA ASP A 126 -11.22 16.27 -2.64
C ASP A 126 -10.80 15.51 -3.90
N PHE A 127 -9.64 14.87 -3.86
CA PHE A 127 -9.09 14.05 -4.94
C PHE A 127 -8.08 13.02 -4.41
N LEU A 128 -7.76 12.04 -5.26
CA LEU A 128 -6.57 11.19 -5.17
C LEU A 128 -5.75 11.37 -6.43
N MET A 129 -4.44 11.41 -6.31
CA MET A 129 -3.51 11.58 -7.44
C MET A 129 -2.45 10.48 -7.49
N VAL A 130 -1.66 10.48 -8.54
CA VAL A 130 -0.56 9.55 -8.74
C VAL A 130 0.29 9.38 -7.48
N GLY A 131 0.53 8.13 -7.07
CA GLY A 131 1.23 7.76 -5.84
C GLY A 131 0.32 7.54 -4.63
N ASP A 132 -0.89 8.08 -4.62
CA ASP A 132 -1.81 7.89 -3.50
C ASP A 132 -2.34 6.45 -3.42
N VAL A 133 -2.47 5.99 -2.19
CA VAL A 133 -3.23 4.78 -1.82
C VAL A 133 -4.46 5.22 -1.02
N GLY A 134 -5.63 4.82 -1.47
CA GLY A 134 -6.87 5.24 -0.85
C GLY A 134 -8.05 4.39 -1.28
N TYR A 135 -9.24 4.97 -1.16
CA TYR A 135 -10.47 4.31 -1.60
C TYR A 135 -11.26 5.18 -2.58
N ILE A 136 -11.99 4.50 -3.44
CA ILE A 136 -13.00 5.09 -4.33
C ILE A 136 -14.33 4.42 -4.04
N THR A 137 -15.39 5.21 -3.86
CA THR A 137 -16.75 4.72 -3.97
C THR A 137 -17.34 5.18 -5.29
N ALA A 138 -18.03 4.28 -5.94
CA ALA A 138 -18.74 4.55 -7.18
C ALA A 138 -20.08 3.82 -7.09
N SER A 139 -21.05 4.16 -7.93
CA SER A 139 -22.39 3.55 -7.87
C SER A 139 -22.39 2.06 -8.25
N ILE A 140 -21.42 1.30 -7.75
CA ILE A 140 -21.24 -0.14 -7.97
C ILE A 140 -22.07 -0.90 -6.94
N LYS A 141 -22.97 -1.76 -7.40
CA LYS A 141 -23.92 -2.48 -6.52
C LYS A 141 -23.40 -3.84 -6.05
N THR A 142 -22.50 -4.46 -6.77
CA THR A 142 -21.98 -5.79 -6.44
C THR A 142 -20.46 -5.86 -6.60
N VAL A 143 -19.79 -6.54 -5.66
CA VAL A 143 -18.33 -6.77 -5.72
C VAL A 143 -17.93 -7.58 -6.97
N GLN A 144 -18.82 -8.41 -7.50
CA GLN A 144 -18.58 -9.17 -8.74
C GLN A 144 -18.34 -8.27 -9.96
N ASP A 145 -18.87 -7.04 -9.94
CA ASP A 145 -18.67 -6.07 -11.02
C ASP A 145 -17.25 -5.46 -11.01
N THR A 146 -16.45 -5.70 -9.97
CA THR A 146 -15.11 -5.13 -9.79
C THR A 146 -13.96 -6.12 -10.05
N ARG A 147 -14.30 -7.35 -10.44
CA ARG A 147 -13.33 -8.42 -10.76
C ARG A 147 -12.99 -8.47 -12.25
#